data_e00777e718573073502d4ed349d7ee98
#
_entry.id   e00777e718573073502d4ed349d7ee98
#
_cell.length_a   1.000
_cell.length_b   1.000
_cell.length_c   1.000
_cell.angle_alpha   90.00
_cell.angle_beta   90.00
_cell.angle_gamma   90.00
#
_symmetry.space_group_name_H-M   'P 1'
#
loop_
_entity.id
_entity.type
_entity.pdbx_description
1 polymer ?
#
loop_
_entity_poly.entity_id
_entity_poly.type
_entity_poly.pdbx_seq_one_letter_code
_entity_poly.pdbx_strand_id
1 'polypeptide(L)'
;MHTANINKFMGMVLDELQKAEGKHPKFCDEVIPPGFDFSEDEKRCKKWNDEATTLYACDLFYEEFFEALNAYQQGDKEHALQEFAQCGAVIMRIMETIEKEMEQWNA
;
A
#
# COMPACT_ATOMS: atom_id res chain seq x y z
N MET A 1 0.24 12.18 -11.97
CA MET A 1 1.68 11.76 -11.96
C MET A 1 2.16 11.59 -13.39
N HIS A 2 3.32 12.14 -13.72
CA HIS A 2 3.90 12.00 -15.06
C HIS A 2 4.35 10.57 -15.35
N THR A 3 4.25 10.16 -16.61
CA THR A 3 4.66 8.81 -17.04
C THR A 3 6.12 8.48 -16.68
N ALA A 4 7.03 9.46 -16.79
CA ALA A 4 8.44 9.28 -16.42
C ALA A 4 8.59 8.90 -14.94
N ASN A 5 7.82 9.52 -14.04
CA ASN A 5 7.82 9.20 -12.61
C ASN A 5 7.21 7.83 -12.35
N ILE A 6 6.12 7.49 -13.04
CA ILE A 6 5.51 6.16 -12.94
C ILE A 6 6.53 5.09 -13.29
N ASN A 7 7.21 5.23 -14.42
CA ASN A 7 8.21 4.26 -14.88
C ASN A 7 9.38 4.16 -13.90
N LYS A 8 9.83 5.29 -13.36
CA LYS A 8 10.91 5.34 -12.37
C LYS A 8 10.54 4.57 -11.10
N PHE A 9 9.37 4.86 -10.53
CA PHE A 9 8.95 4.22 -9.28
C PHE A 9 8.63 2.74 -9.47
N MET A 10 8.00 2.37 -10.59
CA MET A 10 7.79 0.96 -10.93
C MET A 10 9.11 0.23 -11.10
N GLY A 11 10.11 0.86 -11.73
CA GLY A 11 11.45 0.30 -11.86
C GLY A 11 12.10 0.03 -10.51
N MET A 12 11.97 0.98 -9.57
CA MET A 12 12.48 0.80 -8.21
C MET A 12 11.82 -0.40 -7.51
N VAL A 13 10.50 -0.53 -7.64
CA VAL A 13 9.75 -1.66 -7.05
C VAL A 13 10.17 -2.98 -7.70
N LEU A 14 10.32 -3.02 -9.02
CA LEU A 14 10.77 -4.22 -9.73
C LEU A 14 12.17 -4.63 -9.31
N ASP A 15 13.09 -3.69 -9.11
CA ASP A 15 14.44 -3.98 -8.62
C ASP A 15 14.40 -4.61 -7.23
N GLU A 16 13.58 -4.08 -6.34
CA GLU A 16 13.40 -4.64 -5.00
C GLU A 16 12.74 -6.02 -5.03
N LEU A 17 11.78 -6.22 -5.94
CA LEU A 17 11.16 -7.53 -6.15
C LEU A 17 12.19 -8.57 -6.54
N GLN A 18 13.08 -8.25 -7.49
CA GLN A 18 14.13 -9.16 -7.92
C GLN A 18 15.08 -9.51 -6.78
N LYS A 19 15.47 -8.53 -5.96
CA LYS A 19 16.29 -8.75 -4.76
C LYS A 19 15.58 -9.66 -3.76
N ALA A 20 14.29 -9.40 -3.51
CA ALA A 20 13.49 -10.20 -2.58
C ALA A 20 13.36 -11.65 -3.05
N GLU A 21 13.13 -11.88 -4.33
CA GLU A 21 13.03 -13.22 -4.90
C GLU A 21 14.37 -13.98 -4.81
N GLY A 22 15.50 -13.26 -4.93
CA GLY A 22 16.82 -13.84 -4.76
C GLY A 22 17.09 -14.28 -3.31
N LYS A 23 16.65 -13.49 -2.32
CA LYS A 23 16.81 -13.80 -0.90
C LYS A 23 15.79 -14.81 -0.40
N HIS A 24 14.56 -14.72 -0.88
CA HIS A 24 13.42 -15.52 -0.46
C HIS A 24 12.71 -16.07 -1.70
N PRO A 25 13.30 -17.11 -2.35
CA PRO A 25 12.73 -17.65 -3.59
C PRO A 25 11.32 -18.21 -3.42
N LYS A 26 10.96 -18.55 -2.19
CA LYS A 26 9.61 -18.98 -1.84
C LYS A 26 8.97 -17.92 -0.93
N PHE A 27 7.90 -17.30 -1.41
CA PHE A 27 7.13 -16.35 -0.60
C PHE A 27 6.24 -17.10 0.40
N CYS A 28 5.59 -16.37 1.28
CA CYS A 28 4.70 -16.94 2.31
C CYS A 28 3.51 -17.66 1.67
N ASP A 29 3.13 -18.81 2.22
CA ASP A 29 2.00 -19.58 1.71
C ASP A 29 0.65 -18.92 2.04
N GLU A 30 0.59 -18.15 3.13
CA GLU A 30 -0.61 -17.49 3.59
C GLU A 30 -0.41 -15.99 3.73
N VAL A 31 -1.42 -15.21 3.35
CA VAL A 31 -1.38 -13.75 3.45
C VAL A 31 -1.60 -13.29 4.89
N ILE A 32 -2.50 -13.96 5.62
CA ILE A 32 -2.92 -13.59 6.97
C ILE A 32 -2.84 -14.81 7.88
N PRO A 33 -2.33 -14.67 9.12
CA PRO A 33 -2.37 -15.76 10.08
C PRO A 33 -3.80 -16.16 10.42
N PRO A 34 -4.07 -17.46 10.69
CA PRO A 34 -5.38 -17.90 11.14
C PRO A 34 -5.80 -17.21 12.43
N GLY A 35 -7.09 -16.89 12.55
CA GLY A 35 -7.66 -16.29 13.75
C GLY A 35 -7.58 -14.77 13.85
N PHE A 36 -6.95 -14.10 12.90
CA PHE A 36 -6.95 -12.63 12.84
C PHE A 36 -8.17 -12.12 12.09
N ASP A 37 -8.75 -11.02 12.59
CA ASP A 37 -9.88 -10.32 11.96
C ASP A 37 -9.53 -8.85 11.81
N PHE A 38 -9.61 -8.34 10.59
CA PHE A 38 -9.25 -6.96 10.26
C PHE A 38 -10.44 -6.04 10.03
N SER A 39 -11.68 -6.54 10.25
CA SER A 39 -12.88 -5.73 10.02
C SER A 39 -12.95 -4.50 10.93
N GLU A 40 -12.53 -4.64 12.19
CA GLU A 40 -12.50 -3.53 13.13
C GLU A 40 -11.40 -2.52 12.80
N ASP A 41 -10.25 -3.00 12.34
CA ASP A 41 -9.16 -2.13 11.90
C ASP A 41 -9.58 -1.29 10.71
N GLU A 42 -10.27 -1.89 9.72
CA GLU A 42 -10.83 -1.18 8.57
C GLU A 42 -11.80 -0.09 9.02
N LYS A 43 -12.76 -0.42 9.87
CA LYS A 43 -13.75 0.55 10.38
C LYS A 43 -13.09 1.71 11.11
N ARG A 44 -12.09 1.42 11.93
CA ARG A 44 -11.37 2.42 12.70
C ARG A 44 -10.60 3.38 11.80
N CYS A 45 -9.93 2.86 10.78
CA CYS A 45 -9.20 3.68 9.82
C CYS A 45 -10.13 4.57 9.02
N LYS A 46 -11.26 4.03 8.55
CA LYS A 46 -12.28 4.81 7.83
C LYS A 46 -12.83 5.94 8.68
N LYS A 47 -13.18 5.64 9.93
CA LYS A 47 -13.70 6.63 10.86
C LYS A 47 -12.67 7.72 11.13
N TRP A 48 -11.43 7.34 11.37
CA TRP A 48 -10.34 8.29 11.60
C TRP A 48 -10.19 9.24 10.43
N ASN A 49 -10.17 8.73 9.20
CA ASN A 49 -9.99 9.53 8.00
C ASN A 49 -11.20 10.42 7.70
N ASP A 50 -12.43 9.91 7.94
CA ASP A 50 -13.65 10.68 7.74
C ASP A 50 -13.75 11.86 8.70
N GLU A 51 -13.27 11.73 9.92
CA GLU A 51 -13.32 12.76 10.96
C GLU A 51 -12.10 13.67 10.96
N ALA A 52 -11.03 13.33 10.24
CA ALA A 52 -9.79 14.07 10.25
C ALA A 52 -9.92 15.42 9.56
N THR A 53 -9.35 16.46 10.16
CA THR A 53 -9.24 17.78 9.56
C THR A 53 -8.09 17.86 8.55
N THR A 54 -7.08 17.02 8.74
CA THR A 54 -5.94 16.88 7.83
C THR A 54 -5.70 15.40 7.57
N LEU A 55 -5.63 15.02 6.29
CA LEU A 55 -5.33 13.65 5.89
C LEU A 55 -3.83 13.50 5.66
N TYR A 56 -3.24 12.47 6.25
CA TYR A 56 -1.86 12.08 6.01
C TYR A 56 -1.79 10.85 5.13
N ALA A 57 -0.75 10.76 4.31
CA ALA A 57 -0.60 9.64 3.36
C ALA A 57 -0.54 8.28 4.07
N CYS A 58 0.10 8.21 5.24
CA CYS A 58 0.14 6.96 6.01
C CYS A 58 -1.26 6.50 6.45
N ASP A 59 -2.14 7.42 6.81
CA ASP A 59 -3.51 7.09 7.22
C ASP A 59 -4.32 6.55 6.03
N LEU A 60 -4.15 7.15 4.85
CA LEU A 60 -4.78 6.66 3.62
C LEU A 60 -4.26 5.27 3.27
N PHE A 61 -2.95 5.04 3.42
CA PHE A 61 -2.36 3.73 3.19
C PHE A 61 -2.94 2.68 4.13
N TYR A 62 -3.04 2.96 5.43
CA TYR A 62 -3.60 2.02 6.39
C TYR A 62 -5.05 1.66 6.08
N GLU A 63 -5.87 2.63 5.68
CA GLU A 63 -7.25 2.38 5.28
C GLU A 63 -7.31 1.38 4.12
N GLU A 64 -6.56 1.65 3.04
CA GLU A 64 -6.52 0.77 1.87
C GLU A 64 -5.97 -0.62 2.21
N PHE A 65 -4.95 -0.67 3.05
CA PHE A 65 -4.33 -1.92 3.46
C PHE A 65 -5.29 -2.80 4.26
N PHE A 66 -5.98 -2.23 5.22
CA PHE A 66 -6.96 -2.99 6.00
C PHE A 66 -8.20 -3.36 5.20
N GLU A 67 -8.62 -2.54 4.24
CA GLU A 67 -9.66 -2.91 3.28
C GLU A 67 -9.25 -4.16 2.48
N ALA A 68 -8.01 -4.18 2.00
CA ALA A 68 -7.48 -5.32 1.24
C ALA A 68 -7.43 -6.59 2.08
N LEU A 69 -6.92 -6.50 3.31
CA LEU A 69 -6.85 -7.64 4.22
C LEU A 69 -8.24 -8.15 4.58
N ASN A 70 -9.19 -7.25 4.85
CA ASN A 70 -10.56 -7.64 5.17
C ASN A 70 -11.25 -8.31 3.98
N ALA A 71 -11.10 -7.76 2.77
CA ALA A 71 -11.64 -8.39 1.56
C ALA A 71 -11.08 -9.80 1.36
N TYR A 72 -9.79 -9.97 1.58
CA TYR A 72 -9.15 -11.29 1.51
C TYR A 72 -9.76 -12.26 2.52
N GLN A 73 -9.97 -11.82 3.77
CA GLN A 73 -10.56 -12.65 4.83
C GLN A 73 -12.00 -13.03 4.53
N GLN A 74 -12.76 -12.17 3.85
CA GLN A 74 -14.13 -12.46 3.44
C GLN A 74 -14.20 -13.42 2.25
N GLY A 75 -13.07 -13.82 1.69
CA GLY A 75 -13.01 -14.74 0.55
C GLY A 75 -13.18 -14.05 -0.79
N ASP A 76 -13.29 -12.73 -0.83
CA ASP A 76 -13.40 -11.95 -2.08
C ASP A 76 -12.00 -11.61 -2.59
N LYS A 77 -11.36 -12.59 -3.22
CA LYS A 77 -9.98 -12.47 -3.70
C LYS A 77 -9.82 -11.45 -4.82
N GLU A 78 -10.81 -11.34 -5.70
CA GLU A 78 -10.78 -10.36 -6.78
C GLU A 78 -10.81 -8.94 -6.21
N HIS A 79 -11.70 -8.67 -5.27
CA HIS A 79 -11.76 -7.39 -4.57
C HIS A 79 -10.47 -7.12 -3.79
N ALA A 80 -9.93 -8.13 -3.13
CA ALA A 80 -8.66 -8.02 -2.42
C ALA A 80 -7.52 -7.59 -3.35
N LEU A 81 -7.42 -8.18 -4.55
CA LEU A 81 -6.42 -7.78 -5.55
C LEU A 81 -6.56 -6.32 -5.95
N GLN A 82 -7.79 -5.84 -6.16
CA GLN A 82 -8.06 -4.44 -6.49
C GLN A 82 -7.62 -3.51 -5.36
N GLU A 83 -7.94 -3.86 -4.12
CA GLU A 83 -7.55 -3.07 -2.96
C GLU A 83 -6.04 -3.07 -2.74
N PHE A 84 -5.35 -4.19 -2.97
CA PHE A 84 -3.89 -4.22 -2.93
C PHE A 84 -3.27 -3.36 -4.05
N ALA A 85 -3.88 -3.32 -5.22
CA ALA A 85 -3.45 -2.43 -6.29
C ALA A 85 -3.60 -0.95 -5.87
N GLN A 86 -4.68 -0.61 -5.14
CA GLN A 86 -4.87 0.72 -4.58
C GLN A 86 -3.78 1.04 -3.55
N CYS A 87 -3.38 0.07 -2.72
CA CYS A 87 -2.23 0.23 -1.82
C CYS A 87 -0.96 0.57 -2.61
N GLY A 88 -0.72 -0.11 -3.71
CA GLY A 88 0.41 0.17 -4.60
C GLY A 88 0.37 1.59 -5.15
N ALA A 89 -0.82 2.05 -5.55
CA ALA A 89 -1.00 3.42 -6.04
C ALA A 89 -0.69 4.45 -4.95
N VAL A 90 -1.13 4.22 -3.73
CA VAL A 90 -0.81 5.11 -2.59
C VAL A 90 0.70 5.12 -2.33
N ILE A 91 1.35 3.96 -2.38
CA ILE A 91 2.81 3.85 -2.21
C ILE A 91 3.53 4.71 -3.26
N MET A 92 3.14 4.64 -4.53
CA MET A 92 3.75 5.43 -5.58
C MET A 92 3.58 6.94 -5.33
N ARG A 93 2.41 7.35 -4.85
CA ARG A 93 2.16 8.76 -4.50
C ARG A 93 2.99 9.21 -3.31
N ILE A 94 3.22 8.33 -2.34
CA ILE A 94 4.14 8.59 -1.23
C ILE A 94 5.55 8.78 -1.75
N MET A 95 6.02 7.91 -2.64
CA MET A 95 7.34 8.02 -3.25
C MET A 95 7.51 9.35 -3.98
N GLU A 96 6.50 9.78 -4.73
CA GLU A 96 6.52 11.07 -5.42
C GLU A 96 6.61 12.23 -4.42
N THR A 97 5.87 12.16 -3.33
CA THR A 97 5.89 13.18 -2.28
C THR A 97 7.28 13.29 -1.65
N ILE A 98 7.90 12.16 -1.34
CA ILE A 98 9.25 12.11 -0.78
C ILE A 98 10.27 12.72 -1.76
N GLU A 99 10.14 12.40 -3.04
CA GLU A 99 11.04 12.94 -4.05
C GLU A 99 10.92 14.46 -4.16
N LYS A 100 9.71 15.00 -4.09
CA LYS A 100 9.47 16.45 -4.07
C LYS A 100 10.09 17.10 -2.83
N GLU A 101 9.97 16.47 -1.68
CA GLU A 101 10.62 16.95 -0.45
C GLU A 101 12.14 17.01 -0.60
N MET A 102 12.73 15.98 -1.21
CA MET A 102 14.17 15.92 -1.46
C MET A 102 14.62 17.05 -2.42
N GLU A 103 13.85 17.30 -3.47
CA GLU A 103 14.12 18.38 -4.42
C GLU A 103 14.07 19.76 -3.73
N GLN A 104 13.07 19.99 -2.89
CA GLN A 104 12.92 21.23 -2.13
C GLN A 104 14.08 21.44 -1.15
N TRP A 105 14.53 20.36 -0.50
CA TRP A 105 15.64 20.40 0.43
C TRP A 105 16.95 20.76 -0.28
N ASN A 106 17.14 20.27 -1.52
CA ASN A 106 18.35 20.47 -2.31
C ASN A 106 18.33 21.78 -3.12
N ALA A 107 17.21 22.47 -3.15
CA ALA A 107 17.10 23.76 -3.81
C ALA A 107 17.65 24.88 -2.92
#